data_e6d48d84193152a8a8cd4454d2f14b08
#
_entry.id   e6d48d84193152a8a8cd4454d2f14b08
#
_cell.length_a   1.000
_cell.length_b   1.000
_cell.length_c   1.000
_cell.angle_alpha   90.00
_cell.angle_beta   90.00
_cell.angle_gamma   90.00
#
_symmetry.space_group_name_H-M   'P 1'
#
loop_
_entity.id
_entity.type
_entity.pdbx_description
1 polymer ?
#
loop_
_entity_poly.entity_id
_entity_poly.type
_entity_poly.pdbx_seq_one_letter_code
_entity_poly.pdbx_strand_id
1 'polypeptide(L)'
;TMVTNLINNKHAYENEKHVYFSVSSFEEYGKLSNKNQKELIAGSRVEVSKYKKDPLDFVLWKPSEANDPGWDSPWGRGRPGWHLECSVMSEKFLGKKFDIHGGGLDLVFPHHENEIAQSRCTNKTSNFANYWLHNGFVTFDKEKMSKSMGNIVAINKLRENINGQVVRLALLSSHYKQPLDWNEKLIQESQNTLDKWYGQFEKIDSEELQDEVLNPLLEDLNTPEYISKLHLLYDESSKGNKSSKVKFLTACKLIGLLEEEKQTWENFKKSKAKVDENFI
;
A
#
# COMPACT_ATOMS: atom_id res chain seq x y z
N THR A 1 3.11 -19.12 21.26
CA THR A 1 4.35 -18.56 21.82
C THR A 1 4.25 -17.05 22.04
N MET A 2 3.92 -16.21 21.02
CA MET A 2 3.83 -14.74 21.18
C MET A 2 2.85 -14.32 22.30
N VAL A 3 1.63 -14.82 22.28
CA VAL A 3 0.61 -14.49 23.32
C VAL A 3 1.08 -14.91 24.73
N THR A 4 1.68 -16.09 24.87
CA THR A 4 2.24 -16.54 26.15
C THR A 4 3.34 -15.59 26.65
N ASN A 5 4.21 -15.14 25.76
CA ASN A 5 5.26 -14.19 26.09
C ASN A 5 4.69 -12.84 26.54
N LEU A 6 3.64 -12.35 25.89
CA LEU A 6 2.95 -11.11 26.28
C LEU A 6 2.32 -11.21 27.67
N ILE A 7 1.71 -12.35 28.02
CA ILE A 7 1.18 -12.59 29.36
C ILE A 7 2.32 -12.63 30.38
N ASN A 8 3.40 -13.37 30.12
CA ASN A 8 4.55 -13.47 31.01
C ASN A 8 5.23 -12.10 31.23
N ASN A 9 5.26 -11.27 30.19
CA ASN A 9 5.81 -9.91 30.22
C ASN A 9 4.84 -8.88 30.84
N LYS A 10 3.63 -9.29 31.28
CA LYS A 10 2.57 -8.46 31.89
C LYS A 10 1.95 -7.43 30.93
N HIS A 11 2.01 -7.68 29.63
CA HIS A 11 1.36 -6.87 28.60
C HIS A 11 0.04 -7.45 28.12
N ALA A 12 -0.34 -8.64 28.57
CA ALA A 12 -1.61 -9.27 28.24
C ALA A 12 -2.22 -9.98 29.43
N TYR A 13 -3.53 -10.20 29.38
CA TYR A 13 -4.29 -10.92 30.41
C TYR A 13 -5.36 -11.79 29.76
N GLU A 14 -5.70 -12.89 30.44
CA GLU A 14 -6.85 -13.74 30.13
C GLU A 14 -8.10 -13.27 30.88
N ASN A 15 -9.24 -13.31 30.21
CA ASN A 15 -10.55 -13.18 30.82
C ASN A 15 -11.59 -13.96 30.00
N GLU A 16 -12.28 -14.93 30.61
CA GLU A 16 -13.32 -15.74 30.01
C GLU A 16 -12.85 -16.37 28.65
N LYS A 17 -11.72 -17.08 28.71
CA LYS A 17 -11.05 -17.72 27.54
C LYS A 17 -10.64 -16.78 26.41
N HIS A 18 -10.80 -15.47 26.59
CA HIS A 18 -10.22 -14.45 25.71
C HIS A 18 -8.87 -14.02 26.26
N VAL A 19 -7.95 -13.69 25.37
CA VAL A 19 -6.71 -13.01 25.77
C VAL A 19 -6.69 -11.63 25.16
N TYR A 20 -6.48 -10.62 25.98
CA TYR A 20 -6.42 -9.22 25.57
C TYR A 20 -5.03 -8.65 25.81
N PHE A 21 -4.57 -7.80 24.90
CA PHE A 21 -3.43 -6.93 25.12
C PHE A 21 -3.89 -5.76 26.00
N SER A 22 -3.11 -5.44 27.04
CA SER A 22 -3.35 -4.29 27.91
C SER A 22 -2.66 -3.06 27.36
N VAL A 23 -3.41 -2.18 26.70
CA VAL A 23 -2.85 -0.99 26.04
C VAL A 23 -2.16 -0.07 27.03
N SER A 24 -2.69 0.08 28.24
CA SER A 24 -2.09 0.89 29.30
C SER A 24 -0.71 0.42 29.77
N SER A 25 -0.33 -0.83 29.45
CA SER A 25 1.00 -1.37 29.76
C SER A 25 2.10 -0.95 28.78
N PHE A 26 1.75 -0.29 27.68
CA PHE A 26 2.69 0.16 26.65
C PHE A 26 2.57 1.67 26.45
N GLU A 27 3.44 2.43 27.12
CA GLU A 27 3.40 3.90 27.16
C GLU A 27 3.53 4.58 25.78
N GLU A 28 4.15 3.89 24.82
CA GLU A 28 4.37 4.43 23.49
C GLU A 28 3.20 4.19 22.52
N TYR A 29 2.10 3.60 22.99
CA TYR A 29 0.92 3.34 22.17
C TYR A 29 0.31 4.65 21.62
N GLY A 30 0.09 4.71 20.31
CA GLY A 30 -0.42 5.89 19.61
C GLY A 30 0.64 6.78 18.97
N LYS A 31 1.94 6.48 19.16
CA LYS A 31 3.03 7.29 18.56
C LYS A 31 3.08 7.24 17.04
N LEU A 32 2.79 6.10 16.40
CA LEU A 32 2.77 5.99 14.95
C LEU A 32 1.65 6.83 14.34
N SER A 33 0.46 6.73 14.92
CA SER A 33 -0.73 7.43 14.45
C SER A 33 -0.78 8.90 14.88
N ASN A 34 0.12 9.32 15.78
CA ASN A 34 0.15 10.64 16.41
C ASN A 34 -1.20 11.06 17.00
N LYS A 35 -1.92 10.09 17.61
CA LYS A 35 -3.24 10.30 18.21
C LYS A 35 -3.15 10.37 19.72
N ASN A 36 -3.90 11.28 20.32
CA ASN A 36 -4.10 11.31 21.76
C ASN A 36 -5.10 10.24 22.22
N GLN A 37 -5.13 9.96 23.53
CA GLN A 37 -5.95 8.89 24.10
C GLN A 37 -7.45 9.00 23.78
N LYS A 38 -8.00 10.22 23.69
CA LYS A 38 -9.43 10.42 23.35
C LYS A 38 -9.70 10.07 21.89
N GLU A 39 -8.80 10.43 20.99
CA GLU A 39 -8.88 10.10 19.56
C GLU A 39 -8.67 8.61 19.32
N LEU A 40 -7.82 7.95 20.12
CA LEU A 40 -7.63 6.51 20.07
C LEU A 40 -8.93 5.78 20.43
N ILE A 41 -9.63 6.21 21.49
CA ILE A 41 -10.92 5.63 21.90
C ILE A 41 -11.98 5.86 20.82
N ALA A 42 -12.08 7.06 20.28
CA ALA A 42 -13.06 7.39 19.24
C ALA A 42 -12.81 6.66 17.92
N GLY A 43 -11.53 6.42 17.56
CA GLY A 43 -11.13 5.74 16.34
C GLY A 43 -11.01 4.23 16.44
N SER A 44 -10.96 3.68 17.65
CA SER A 44 -11.02 2.23 17.84
C SER A 44 -12.42 1.77 17.46
N ARG A 45 -12.50 0.83 16.49
CA ARG A 45 -13.72 0.04 16.28
C ARG A 45 -13.87 -0.85 17.51
N VAL A 46 -14.40 -0.26 18.59
CA VAL A 46 -14.53 -0.94 19.89
C VAL A 46 -15.62 -1.99 19.73
N GLU A 47 -15.20 -3.24 19.52
CA GLU A 47 -16.05 -4.35 19.94
C GLU A 47 -16.24 -4.18 21.45
N VAL A 48 -17.41 -3.71 21.86
CA VAL A 48 -17.75 -3.51 23.28
C VAL A 48 -17.85 -4.88 23.91
N SER A 49 -16.70 -5.41 24.32
CA SER A 49 -16.66 -6.68 25.04
C SER A 49 -16.66 -6.38 26.53
N LYS A 50 -17.67 -6.91 27.25
CA LYS A 50 -17.76 -6.86 28.73
C LYS A 50 -16.56 -7.50 29.43
N TYR A 51 -15.71 -8.18 28.70
CA TYR A 51 -14.53 -8.89 29.22
C TYR A 51 -13.24 -8.06 29.19
N LYS A 52 -13.24 -6.88 28.56
CA LYS A 52 -12.08 -5.97 28.55
C LYS A 52 -11.96 -5.22 29.87
N LYS A 53 -10.74 -4.98 30.33
CA LYS A 53 -10.44 -4.11 31.50
C LYS A 53 -10.46 -2.64 31.09
N ASP A 54 -10.02 -2.33 29.86
CA ASP A 54 -10.01 -0.98 29.29
C ASP A 54 -10.61 -1.04 27.87
N PRO A 55 -11.39 -0.04 27.44
CA PRO A 55 -11.94 0.01 26.08
C PRO A 55 -10.91 -0.08 24.96
N LEU A 56 -9.70 0.41 25.19
CA LEU A 56 -8.61 0.38 24.22
C LEU A 56 -7.95 -1.00 24.09
N ASP A 57 -8.11 -1.88 25.09
CA ASP A 57 -7.54 -3.22 25.04
C ASP A 57 -8.05 -3.97 23.80
N PHE A 58 -7.18 -4.74 23.17
CA PHE A 58 -7.55 -5.44 21.95
C PHE A 58 -7.28 -6.93 22.03
N VAL A 59 -8.04 -7.69 21.23
CA VAL A 59 -8.03 -9.16 21.27
C VAL A 59 -6.74 -9.71 20.66
N LEU A 60 -6.09 -10.60 21.40
CA LEU A 60 -4.99 -11.45 20.95
C LEU A 60 -5.48 -12.87 20.62
N TRP A 61 -6.43 -13.37 21.39
CA TRP A 61 -7.02 -14.70 21.23
C TRP A 61 -8.50 -14.66 21.61
N LYS A 62 -9.36 -15.29 20.81
CA LYS A 62 -10.77 -15.40 21.13
C LYS A 62 -11.30 -16.83 20.92
N PRO A 63 -12.25 -17.29 21.73
CA PRO A 63 -12.88 -18.60 21.55
C PRO A 63 -13.49 -18.75 20.17
N SER A 64 -13.48 -19.97 19.64
CA SER A 64 -14.13 -20.35 18.38
C SER A 64 -15.24 -21.36 18.66
N GLU A 65 -16.38 -21.15 18.02
CA GLU A 65 -17.47 -22.12 18.00
C GLU A 65 -17.05 -23.41 17.26
N ALA A 66 -17.83 -24.48 17.42
CA ALA A 66 -17.50 -25.76 16.84
C ALA A 66 -17.32 -25.72 15.31
N ASN A 67 -18.11 -24.90 14.62
CA ASN A 67 -18.11 -24.73 13.16
C ASN A 67 -17.16 -23.63 12.68
N ASP A 68 -16.56 -22.85 13.59
CA ASP A 68 -15.60 -21.81 13.25
C ASP A 68 -14.18 -22.38 13.12
N PRO A 69 -13.30 -21.80 12.32
CA PRO A 69 -11.87 -22.08 12.38
C PRO A 69 -11.35 -21.88 13.82
N GLY A 70 -10.56 -22.82 14.29
CA GLY A 70 -10.01 -22.74 15.64
C GLY A 70 -8.96 -23.79 15.91
N TRP A 71 -8.05 -23.44 16.82
CA TRP A 71 -6.90 -24.27 17.24
C TRP A 71 -6.89 -24.41 18.75
N ASP A 72 -6.28 -25.46 19.24
CA ASP A 72 -6.10 -25.67 20.68
C ASP A 72 -5.08 -24.67 21.25
N SER A 73 -5.36 -24.17 22.42
CA SER A 73 -4.49 -23.27 23.15
C SER A 73 -4.61 -23.47 24.66
N PRO A 74 -3.70 -22.90 25.47
CA PRO A 74 -3.82 -22.92 26.93
C PRO A 74 -5.12 -22.27 27.45
N TRP A 75 -5.77 -21.43 26.64
CA TRP A 75 -7.01 -20.72 26.97
C TRP A 75 -8.25 -21.41 26.39
N GLY A 76 -8.08 -22.59 25.84
CA GLY A 76 -9.12 -23.36 25.15
C GLY A 76 -9.04 -23.21 23.61
N ARG A 77 -9.95 -23.94 22.91
CA ARG A 77 -10.06 -23.86 21.47
C ARG A 77 -10.51 -22.46 21.02
N GLY A 78 -9.75 -21.85 20.11
CA GLY A 78 -9.99 -20.50 19.67
C GLY A 78 -9.18 -20.11 18.44
N ARG A 79 -9.16 -18.82 18.12
CA ARG A 79 -8.44 -18.23 17.00
C ARG A 79 -7.71 -16.94 17.38
N PRO A 80 -6.62 -16.60 16.67
CA PRO A 80 -5.90 -15.35 16.88
C PRO A 80 -6.76 -14.14 16.54
N GLY A 81 -6.46 -13.00 17.20
CA GLY A 81 -6.92 -11.71 16.74
C GLY A 81 -6.22 -11.31 15.44
N TRP A 82 -6.89 -10.53 14.60
CA TRP A 82 -6.40 -10.12 13.27
C TRP A 82 -4.98 -9.53 13.28
N HIS A 83 -4.65 -8.68 14.25
CA HIS A 83 -3.33 -8.03 14.34
C HIS A 83 -2.21 -9.02 14.69
N LEU A 84 -2.52 -10.06 15.44
CA LEU A 84 -1.56 -11.06 15.87
C LEU A 84 -1.02 -11.87 14.69
N GLU A 85 -1.84 -12.11 13.67
CA GLU A 85 -1.45 -12.84 12.46
C GLU A 85 -0.30 -12.12 11.76
N CYS A 86 -0.43 -10.83 11.52
CA CYS A 86 0.60 -10.03 10.86
C CYS A 86 1.87 -9.92 11.71
N SER A 87 1.75 -9.70 13.03
CA SER A 87 2.91 -9.65 13.93
C SER A 87 3.72 -10.95 13.92
N VAL A 88 3.04 -12.11 13.97
CA VAL A 88 3.69 -13.41 13.97
C VAL A 88 4.30 -13.74 12.61
N MET A 89 3.61 -13.41 11.51
CA MET A 89 4.13 -13.63 10.15
C MET A 89 5.35 -12.75 9.87
N SER A 90 5.30 -11.49 10.23
CA SER A 90 6.43 -10.57 10.09
C SER A 90 7.65 -11.07 10.87
N GLU A 91 7.48 -11.45 12.13
CA GLU A 91 8.58 -12.00 12.92
C GLU A 91 9.16 -13.30 12.32
N LYS A 92 8.29 -14.17 11.81
CA LYS A 92 8.72 -15.46 11.24
C LYS A 92 9.53 -15.30 9.96
N PHE A 93 9.16 -14.39 9.09
CA PHE A 93 9.74 -14.27 7.75
C PHE A 93 10.79 -13.17 7.63
N LEU A 94 10.67 -12.09 8.43
CA LEU A 94 11.52 -10.91 8.35
C LEU A 94 12.37 -10.71 9.61
N GLY A 95 12.06 -11.43 10.70
CA GLY A 95 12.74 -11.27 11.97
C GLY A 95 12.06 -10.28 12.90
N LYS A 96 12.68 -10.07 14.07
CA LYS A 96 12.13 -9.23 15.14
C LYS A 96 12.13 -7.74 14.80
N LYS A 97 12.95 -7.35 13.85
CA LYS A 97 13.10 -6.00 13.32
C LYS A 97 13.41 -6.11 11.83
N PHE A 98 12.75 -5.30 11.03
CA PHE A 98 12.94 -5.29 9.57
C PHE A 98 12.89 -3.85 9.03
N ASP A 99 13.16 -3.67 7.73
CA ASP A 99 13.37 -2.34 7.19
C ASP A 99 12.07 -1.61 6.91
N ILE A 100 11.15 -2.18 6.15
CA ILE A 100 9.97 -1.48 5.65
C ILE A 100 8.71 -2.22 6.02
N HIS A 101 7.75 -1.52 6.65
CA HIS A 101 6.38 -1.96 6.86
C HIS A 101 5.41 -0.97 6.23
N GLY A 102 4.42 -1.48 5.49
CA GLY A 102 3.53 -0.61 4.75
C GLY A 102 2.10 -1.14 4.68
N GLY A 103 1.19 -0.24 4.31
CA GLY A 103 -0.22 -0.58 4.13
C GLY A 103 -1.04 0.64 3.72
N GLY A 104 -2.37 0.50 3.72
CA GLY A 104 -3.27 1.62 3.54
C GLY A 104 -3.27 2.57 4.75
N LEU A 105 -3.64 3.81 4.53
CA LEU A 105 -3.71 4.82 5.60
C LEU A 105 -4.67 4.42 6.73
N ASP A 106 -5.68 3.59 6.44
CA ASP A 106 -6.63 3.04 7.42
C ASP A 106 -6.00 1.99 8.35
N LEU A 107 -4.85 1.42 7.98
CA LEU A 107 -4.12 0.47 8.80
C LEU A 107 -3.20 1.12 9.84
N VAL A 108 -2.87 2.41 9.71
CA VAL A 108 -2.05 3.13 10.70
C VAL A 108 -2.62 2.89 12.11
N PHE A 109 -3.93 3.07 12.24
CA PHE A 109 -4.66 2.84 13.48
C PHE A 109 -6.00 2.13 13.21
N PRO A 110 -6.31 1.07 13.98
CA PRO A 110 -5.53 0.52 15.10
C PRO A 110 -4.50 -0.56 14.71
N HIS A 111 -4.48 -1.03 13.45
CA HIS A 111 -3.79 -2.26 13.05
C HIS A 111 -2.28 -2.22 13.31
N HIS A 112 -1.58 -1.26 12.70
CA HIS A 112 -0.12 -1.16 12.83
C HIS A 112 0.33 -0.75 14.24
N GLU A 113 -0.45 0.10 14.95
CA GLU A 113 -0.19 0.38 16.36
C GLU A 113 -0.25 -0.89 17.21
N ASN A 114 -1.22 -1.76 16.94
CA ASN A 114 -1.37 -3.03 17.64
C ASN A 114 -0.23 -3.99 17.32
N GLU A 115 0.24 -4.02 16.08
CA GLU A 115 1.40 -4.84 15.69
C GLU A 115 2.68 -4.36 16.38
N ILE A 116 2.90 -3.05 16.46
CA ILE A 116 4.04 -2.46 17.19
C ILE A 116 3.99 -2.89 18.67
N ALA A 117 2.84 -2.73 19.31
CA ALA A 117 2.67 -3.07 20.69
C ALA A 117 2.93 -4.55 20.96
N GLN A 118 2.34 -5.44 20.14
CA GLN A 118 2.54 -6.89 20.24
C GLN A 118 4.01 -7.28 20.07
N SER A 119 4.64 -6.82 19.00
CA SER A 119 5.99 -7.24 18.63
C SER A 119 7.05 -6.69 19.57
N ARG A 120 6.97 -5.42 19.93
CA ARG A 120 7.92 -4.78 20.86
C ARG A 120 7.81 -5.34 22.28
N CYS A 121 6.59 -5.51 22.79
CA CYS A 121 6.36 -6.06 24.11
C CYS A 121 6.71 -7.55 24.22
N THR A 122 6.54 -8.31 23.14
CA THR A 122 6.96 -9.72 23.09
C THR A 122 8.47 -9.85 23.08
N ASN A 123 9.16 -9.09 22.24
CA ASN A 123 10.58 -9.23 21.96
C ASN A 123 11.46 -8.31 22.81
N LYS A 124 10.87 -7.39 23.59
CA LYS A 124 11.59 -6.36 24.36
C LYS A 124 12.53 -5.52 23.48
N THR A 125 12.08 -5.17 22.27
CA THR A 125 12.82 -4.38 21.29
C THR A 125 12.36 -2.91 21.34
N SER A 126 13.27 -2.01 20.96
CA SER A 126 12.95 -0.58 20.84
C SER A 126 12.21 -0.23 19.56
N ASN A 127 12.25 -1.10 18.55
CA ASN A 127 11.67 -0.85 17.24
C ASN A 127 11.11 -2.14 16.63
N PHE A 128 10.12 -2.01 15.74
CA PHE A 128 9.49 -3.09 14.97
C PHE A 128 9.89 -2.98 13.49
N ALA A 129 9.63 -1.84 12.84
CA ALA A 129 10.10 -1.52 11.50
C ALA A 129 10.86 -0.19 11.50
N ASN A 130 11.84 -0.03 10.58
CA ASN A 130 12.61 1.19 10.46
C ASN A 130 11.83 2.29 9.72
N TYR A 131 11.11 1.91 8.65
CA TYR A 131 10.35 2.82 7.80
C TYR A 131 8.90 2.36 7.69
N TRP A 132 7.99 3.34 7.69
CA TRP A 132 6.56 3.12 7.56
C TRP A 132 6.04 3.84 6.32
N LEU A 133 5.40 3.09 5.43
CA LEU A 133 4.79 3.64 4.23
C LEU A 133 3.28 3.41 4.26
N HIS A 134 2.51 4.50 4.20
CA HIS A 134 1.05 4.42 4.17
C HIS A 134 0.52 5.11 2.92
N ASN A 135 -0.15 4.35 2.07
CA ASN A 135 -0.74 4.89 0.86
C ASN A 135 -2.18 5.34 1.08
N GLY A 136 -2.55 6.37 0.32
CA GLY A 136 -3.92 6.86 0.23
C GLY A 136 -4.86 5.83 -0.40
N PHE A 137 -6.15 6.15 -0.41
CA PHE A 137 -7.18 5.28 -0.98
C PHE A 137 -7.30 5.48 -2.48
N VAL A 138 -7.68 4.40 -3.18
CA VAL A 138 -8.19 4.49 -4.54
C VAL A 138 -9.72 4.51 -4.47
N THR A 139 -10.32 5.56 -5.03
CA THR A 139 -11.77 5.67 -5.24
C THR A 139 -12.10 5.31 -6.69
N PHE A 140 -13.34 5.02 -6.98
CA PHE A 140 -13.84 4.82 -8.34
C PHE A 140 -15.00 5.81 -8.57
N ASP A 141 -14.82 6.74 -9.51
CA ASP A 141 -15.77 7.83 -9.74
C ASP A 141 -16.17 8.56 -8.45
N LYS A 142 -15.15 8.89 -7.62
CA LYS A 142 -15.29 9.54 -6.30
C LYS A 142 -15.95 8.71 -5.21
N GLU A 143 -16.34 7.47 -5.51
CA GLU A 143 -16.93 6.57 -4.55
C GLU A 143 -15.89 5.58 -3.98
N LYS A 144 -16.04 5.22 -2.71
CA LYS A 144 -15.15 4.23 -2.08
C LYS A 144 -15.37 2.87 -2.72
N MET A 145 -14.29 2.22 -3.18
CA MET A 145 -14.37 0.83 -3.63
C MET A 145 -14.75 -0.10 -2.47
N SER A 146 -15.78 -0.90 -2.67
CA SER A 146 -16.18 -1.92 -1.70
C SER A 146 -16.83 -3.12 -2.37
N LYS A 147 -16.70 -4.29 -1.73
CA LYS A 147 -17.34 -5.53 -2.22
C LYS A 147 -18.87 -5.41 -2.25
N SER A 148 -19.45 -4.73 -1.27
CA SER A 148 -20.89 -4.53 -1.17
C SER A 148 -21.48 -3.66 -2.28
N MET A 149 -20.68 -2.72 -2.81
CA MET A 149 -21.09 -1.86 -3.92
C MET A 149 -20.79 -2.50 -5.30
N GLY A 150 -20.05 -3.60 -5.35
CA GLY A 150 -19.70 -4.27 -6.59
C GLY A 150 -18.77 -3.47 -7.52
N ASN A 151 -18.19 -2.36 -7.04
CA ASN A 151 -17.36 -1.44 -7.82
C ASN A 151 -15.85 -1.72 -7.68
N ILE A 152 -15.47 -2.92 -7.25
CA ILE A 152 -14.06 -3.32 -7.17
C ILE A 152 -13.53 -3.60 -8.57
N VAL A 153 -12.53 -2.84 -8.96
CA VAL A 153 -11.82 -3.02 -10.23
C VAL A 153 -10.59 -3.90 -10.01
N ALA A 154 -10.66 -5.13 -10.47
CA ALA A 154 -9.55 -6.07 -10.36
C ALA A 154 -8.51 -5.81 -11.47
N ILE A 155 -7.22 -5.74 -11.09
CA ILE A 155 -6.11 -5.44 -12.02
C ILE A 155 -6.05 -6.41 -13.21
N ASN A 156 -6.29 -7.70 -12.98
CA ASN A 156 -6.32 -8.69 -14.06
C ASN A 156 -7.40 -8.37 -15.10
N LYS A 157 -8.58 -7.88 -14.68
CA LYS A 157 -9.63 -7.44 -15.59
C LYS A 157 -9.28 -6.15 -16.33
N LEU A 158 -8.67 -5.19 -15.65
CA LEU A 158 -8.15 -3.98 -16.31
C LEU A 158 -7.19 -4.34 -17.45
N ARG A 159 -6.25 -5.25 -17.21
CA ARG A 159 -5.23 -5.65 -18.18
C ARG A 159 -5.78 -6.37 -19.40
N GLU A 160 -6.99 -6.89 -19.38
CA GLU A 160 -7.66 -7.44 -20.56
C GLU A 160 -7.89 -6.35 -21.64
N ASN A 161 -8.09 -5.09 -21.21
CA ASN A 161 -8.47 -3.99 -22.10
C ASN A 161 -7.50 -2.80 -22.09
N ILE A 162 -6.70 -2.65 -21.06
CA ILE A 162 -5.79 -1.50 -20.85
C ILE A 162 -4.36 -2.01 -20.75
N ASN A 163 -3.43 -1.37 -21.47
CA ASN A 163 -2.00 -1.69 -21.36
C ASN A 163 -1.51 -1.42 -19.93
N GLY A 164 -0.66 -2.31 -19.40
CA GLY A 164 -0.13 -2.20 -18.05
C GLY A 164 0.64 -0.91 -17.77
N GLN A 165 1.28 -0.32 -18.77
CA GLN A 165 1.98 0.97 -18.63
C GLN A 165 1.00 2.15 -18.47
N VAL A 166 -0.19 2.07 -19.09
CA VAL A 166 -1.27 3.08 -18.86
C VAL A 166 -1.74 3.02 -17.43
N VAL A 167 -1.99 1.80 -16.91
CA VAL A 167 -2.36 1.59 -15.50
C VAL A 167 -1.27 2.13 -14.56
N ARG A 168 0.00 1.86 -14.87
CA ARG A 168 1.14 2.34 -14.10
C ARG A 168 1.22 3.86 -14.08
N LEU A 169 1.14 4.51 -15.25
CA LEU A 169 1.19 5.98 -15.34
C LEU A 169 0.02 6.62 -14.59
N ALA A 170 -1.20 6.05 -14.73
CA ALA A 170 -2.37 6.52 -14.01
C ALA A 170 -2.18 6.47 -12.48
N LEU A 171 -1.61 5.36 -11.96
CA LEU A 171 -1.30 5.25 -10.52
C LEU A 171 -0.22 6.24 -10.08
N LEU A 172 0.83 6.45 -10.89
CA LEU A 172 1.93 7.35 -10.57
C LEU A 172 1.57 8.84 -10.71
N SER A 173 0.44 9.17 -11.33
CA SER A 173 -0.02 10.56 -11.51
C SER A 173 -0.43 11.25 -10.21
N SER A 174 -0.68 10.48 -9.15
CA SER A 174 -0.95 11.00 -7.80
C SER A 174 0.17 10.58 -6.85
N HIS A 175 0.48 11.45 -5.88
CA HIS A 175 1.39 11.08 -4.81
C HIS A 175 0.80 9.90 -4.00
N TYR A 176 1.59 8.89 -3.66
CA TYR A 176 1.09 7.67 -3.04
C TYR A 176 0.33 7.89 -1.72
N LYS A 177 0.60 8.99 -0.98
CA LYS A 177 -0.13 9.37 0.24
C LYS A 177 -1.49 10.02 -0.02
N GLN A 178 -1.76 10.45 -1.25
CA GLN A 178 -2.99 11.15 -1.60
C GLN A 178 -4.04 10.18 -2.15
N PRO A 179 -5.33 10.49 -1.98
CA PRO A 179 -6.38 9.74 -2.66
C PRO A 179 -6.22 9.84 -4.18
N LEU A 180 -6.41 8.70 -4.87
CA LEU A 180 -6.46 8.64 -6.31
C LEU A 180 -7.88 8.27 -6.76
N ASP A 181 -8.50 9.11 -7.57
CA ASP A 181 -9.79 8.81 -8.17
C ASP A 181 -9.59 8.12 -9.53
N TRP A 182 -9.84 6.81 -9.55
CA TRP A 182 -9.74 5.99 -10.74
C TRP A 182 -11.00 6.18 -11.59
N ASN A 183 -10.86 6.77 -12.77
CA ASN A 183 -11.94 7.04 -13.70
C ASN A 183 -11.48 6.95 -15.15
N GLU A 184 -12.42 6.97 -16.09
CA GLU A 184 -12.13 6.87 -17.53
C GLU A 184 -11.26 8.02 -18.05
N LYS A 185 -11.47 9.23 -17.51
CA LYS A 185 -10.68 10.42 -17.89
C LYS A 185 -9.21 10.23 -17.57
N LEU A 186 -8.88 9.75 -16.36
CA LEU A 186 -7.50 9.49 -15.93
C LEU A 186 -6.83 8.44 -16.83
N ILE A 187 -7.55 7.39 -17.19
CA ILE A 187 -7.07 6.33 -18.09
C ILE A 187 -6.77 6.91 -19.47
N GLN A 188 -7.70 7.69 -20.02
CA GLN A 188 -7.55 8.29 -21.35
C GLN A 188 -6.40 9.31 -21.39
N GLU A 189 -6.23 10.13 -20.37
CA GLU A 189 -5.12 11.08 -20.26
C GLU A 189 -3.78 10.36 -20.18
N SER A 190 -3.70 9.26 -19.42
CA SER A 190 -2.50 8.42 -19.32
C SER A 190 -2.18 7.74 -20.65
N GLN A 191 -3.19 7.22 -21.35
CA GLN A 191 -3.04 6.63 -22.68
C GLN A 191 -2.51 7.68 -23.68
N ASN A 192 -3.12 8.85 -23.75
CA ASN A 192 -2.72 9.93 -24.66
C ASN A 192 -1.29 10.41 -24.38
N THR A 193 -0.89 10.45 -23.12
CA THR A 193 0.47 10.80 -22.72
C THR A 193 1.47 9.77 -23.24
N LEU A 194 1.23 8.49 -23.00
CA LEU A 194 2.09 7.43 -23.47
C LEU A 194 2.14 7.35 -25.01
N ASP A 195 1.02 7.59 -25.70
CA ASP A 195 0.99 7.66 -27.16
C ASP A 195 1.94 8.71 -27.71
N LYS A 196 1.97 9.89 -27.09
CA LYS A 196 2.91 10.95 -27.44
C LYS A 196 4.36 10.55 -27.13
N TRP A 197 4.58 9.98 -25.94
CA TRP A 197 5.92 9.61 -25.48
C TRP A 197 6.54 8.48 -26.30
N TYR A 198 5.75 7.50 -26.73
CA TYR A 198 6.19 6.46 -27.67
C TYR A 198 6.60 7.03 -29.05
N GLY A 199 6.16 8.24 -29.40
CA GLY A 199 6.67 8.95 -30.58
C GLY A 199 8.17 9.26 -30.51
N GLN A 200 8.74 9.40 -29.30
CA GLN A 200 10.18 9.62 -29.06
C GLN A 200 10.95 8.33 -28.76
N PHE A 201 10.25 7.18 -28.70
CA PHE A 201 10.89 5.91 -28.33
C PHE A 201 12.04 5.56 -29.28
N GLU A 202 13.17 5.23 -28.68
CA GLU A 202 14.38 4.72 -29.33
C GLU A 202 15.10 3.78 -28.36
N LYS A 203 15.76 2.74 -28.89
CA LYS A 203 16.65 1.93 -28.07
C LYS A 203 17.91 2.74 -27.77
N ILE A 204 18.12 3.02 -26.50
CA ILE A 204 19.28 3.76 -26.01
C ILE A 204 19.98 2.96 -24.91
N ASP A 205 21.27 3.19 -24.76
CA ASP A 205 21.97 2.88 -23.54
C ASP A 205 21.55 3.91 -22.49
N SER A 206 21.14 3.41 -21.30
CA SER A 206 20.74 4.30 -20.20
C SER A 206 21.95 5.07 -19.70
N GLU A 207 21.78 6.34 -19.42
CA GLU A 207 22.80 7.19 -18.81
C GLU A 207 22.46 7.47 -17.33
N GLU A 208 23.44 7.94 -16.57
CA GLU A 208 23.21 8.40 -15.19
C GLU A 208 22.35 9.66 -15.21
N LEU A 209 21.26 9.65 -14.43
CA LEU A 209 20.39 10.80 -14.30
C LEU A 209 20.95 11.77 -13.28
N GLN A 210 20.89 13.06 -13.60
CA GLN A 210 21.30 14.12 -12.70
C GLN A 210 20.29 14.27 -11.54
N ASP A 211 20.79 14.72 -10.38
CA ASP A 211 19.98 14.95 -9.17
C ASP A 211 18.72 15.80 -9.44
N GLU A 212 18.81 16.79 -10.31
CA GLU A 212 17.67 17.64 -10.67
C GLU A 212 16.46 16.85 -11.20
N VAL A 213 16.71 15.74 -11.90
CA VAL A 213 15.66 14.84 -12.40
C VAL A 213 15.20 13.88 -11.31
N LEU A 214 16.13 13.39 -10.48
CA LEU A 214 15.88 12.38 -9.46
C LEU A 214 15.28 12.93 -8.15
N ASN A 215 15.58 14.18 -7.81
CA ASN A 215 15.19 14.78 -6.53
C ASN A 215 13.72 14.58 -6.14
N PRO A 216 12.72 14.68 -7.06
CA PRO A 216 11.34 14.41 -6.68
C PRO A 216 11.13 12.98 -6.18
N LEU A 217 11.81 11.98 -6.72
CA LEU A 217 11.71 10.60 -6.25
C LEU A 217 12.44 10.39 -4.92
N LEU A 218 13.51 11.12 -4.68
CA LEU A 218 14.26 11.09 -3.42
C LEU A 218 13.52 11.84 -2.30
N GLU A 219 12.61 12.74 -2.66
CA GLU A 219 11.77 13.49 -1.73
C GLU A 219 10.40 12.80 -1.57
N ASP A 220 10.38 11.75 -0.77
CA ASP A 220 9.18 10.98 -0.40
C ASP A 220 8.41 10.41 -1.62
N LEU A 221 9.12 9.97 -2.66
CA LEU A 221 8.56 9.38 -3.87
C LEU A 221 7.51 10.30 -4.56
N ASN A 222 7.83 11.58 -4.73
CA ASN A 222 6.96 12.56 -5.37
C ASN A 222 6.85 12.31 -6.89
N THR A 223 6.12 11.27 -7.26
CA THR A 223 5.93 10.86 -8.66
C THR A 223 5.21 11.89 -9.51
N PRO A 224 4.22 12.69 -9.02
CA PRO A 224 3.62 13.76 -9.83
C PRO A 224 4.63 14.81 -10.28
N GLU A 225 5.52 15.22 -9.40
CA GLU A 225 6.57 16.18 -9.75
C GLU A 225 7.58 15.54 -10.72
N TYR A 226 7.95 14.28 -10.48
CA TYR A 226 8.81 13.55 -11.41
C TYR A 226 8.21 13.46 -12.82
N ILE A 227 6.91 13.15 -12.94
CA ILE A 227 6.19 13.14 -14.22
C ILE A 227 6.20 14.53 -14.88
N SER A 228 6.10 15.59 -14.09
CA SER A 228 6.22 16.97 -14.60
C SER A 228 7.61 17.22 -15.21
N LYS A 229 8.69 16.71 -14.60
CA LYS A 229 10.03 16.75 -15.19
C LYS A 229 10.12 15.93 -16.49
N LEU A 230 9.46 14.77 -16.55
CA LEU A 230 9.39 13.99 -17.80
C LEU A 230 8.72 14.76 -18.94
N HIS A 231 7.65 15.51 -18.68
CA HIS A 231 7.01 16.35 -19.68
C HIS A 231 7.96 17.43 -20.20
N LEU A 232 8.74 18.08 -19.35
CA LEU A 232 9.72 19.08 -19.76
C LEU A 232 10.82 18.46 -20.67
N LEU A 233 11.37 17.32 -20.25
CA LEU A 233 12.37 16.59 -21.03
C LEU A 233 11.80 16.11 -22.38
N TYR A 234 10.55 15.67 -22.41
CA TYR A 234 9.85 15.31 -23.64
C TYR A 234 9.72 16.50 -24.59
N ASP A 235 9.32 17.66 -24.09
CA ASP A 235 9.14 18.88 -24.90
C ASP A 235 10.47 19.33 -25.51
N GLU A 236 11.57 19.26 -24.77
CA GLU A 236 12.90 19.56 -25.29
C GLU A 236 13.36 18.53 -26.33
N SER A 237 13.15 17.26 -26.06
CA SER A 237 13.41 16.16 -26.99
C SER A 237 12.66 16.35 -28.31
N SER A 238 11.41 16.74 -28.24
CA SER A 238 10.55 16.99 -29.41
C SER A 238 11.02 18.16 -30.27
N LYS A 239 11.77 19.10 -29.68
CA LYS A 239 12.44 20.20 -30.39
C LYS A 239 13.82 19.81 -30.97
N GLY A 240 14.20 18.55 -30.87
CA GLY A 240 15.44 18.01 -31.45
C GLY A 240 16.64 17.99 -30.49
N ASN A 241 16.44 18.26 -29.19
CA ASN A 241 17.52 18.15 -28.21
C ASN A 241 17.82 16.67 -27.92
N LYS A 242 18.93 16.17 -28.45
CA LYS A 242 19.34 14.76 -28.31
C LYS A 242 19.70 14.39 -26.87
N SER A 243 20.35 15.29 -26.12
CA SER A 243 20.68 15.02 -24.71
C SER A 243 19.40 14.87 -23.88
N SER A 244 18.45 15.78 -24.04
CA SER A 244 17.15 15.70 -23.35
C SER A 244 16.36 14.45 -23.76
N LYS A 245 16.52 13.97 -24.99
CA LYS A 245 15.91 12.70 -25.43
C LYS A 245 16.45 11.49 -24.66
N VAL A 246 17.77 11.39 -24.52
CA VAL A 246 18.40 10.29 -23.76
C VAL A 246 17.98 10.35 -22.30
N LYS A 247 18.04 11.53 -21.68
CA LYS A 247 17.58 11.74 -20.28
C LYS A 247 16.11 11.36 -20.12
N PHE A 248 15.24 11.78 -21.02
CA PHE A 248 13.82 11.47 -21.02
C PHE A 248 13.57 9.96 -21.04
N LEU A 249 14.18 9.24 -21.99
CA LEU A 249 14.00 7.80 -22.13
C LEU A 249 14.56 7.04 -20.94
N THR A 250 15.74 7.43 -20.42
CA THR A 250 16.32 6.85 -19.20
C THR A 250 15.40 7.07 -17.98
N ALA A 251 14.89 8.29 -17.84
CA ALA A 251 13.99 8.63 -16.72
C ALA A 251 12.63 7.92 -16.81
N CYS A 252 12.08 7.71 -18.02
CA CYS A 252 10.89 6.89 -18.20
C CYS A 252 11.11 5.44 -17.78
N LYS A 253 12.22 4.84 -18.18
CA LYS A 253 12.59 3.45 -17.81
C LYS A 253 12.75 3.28 -16.30
N LEU A 254 13.30 4.28 -15.58
CA LEU A 254 13.49 4.22 -14.14
C LEU A 254 12.17 3.96 -13.38
N ILE A 255 11.06 4.49 -13.88
CA ILE A 255 9.72 4.27 -13.29
C ILE A 255 8.89 3.22 -14.04
N GLY A 256 9.52 2.41 -14.90
CA GLY A 256 8.89 1.30 -15.63
C GLY A 256 7.94 1.76 -16.73
N LEU A 257 8.26 2.86 -17.42
CA LEU A 257 7.55 3.35 -18.60
C LEU A 257 8.44 3.25 -19.84
N LEU A 258 7.84 3.15 -21.01
CA LEU A 258 8.51 2.98 -22.31
C LEU A 258 9.46 1.77 -22.36
N GLU A 259 9.11 0.68 -21.64
CA GLU A 259 9.90 -0.55 -21.63
C GLU A 259 9.67 -1.44 -22.85
N GLU A 260 8.49 -1.34 -23.46
CA GLU A 260 8.13 -2.14 -24.63
C GLU A 260 8.66 -1.47 -25.92
N GLU A 261 8.91 -2.28 -26.94
CA GLU A 261 9.22 -1.73 -28.27
C GLU A 261 8.02 -0.98 -28.83
N LYS A 262 8.29 0.09 -29.58
CA LYS A 262 7.24 0.91 -30.21
C LYS A 262 6.28 0.08 -31.06
N GLN A 263 6.78 -0.94 -31.76
CA GLN A 263 5.95 -1.84 -32.55
C GLN A 263 4.96 -2.64 -31.68
N THR A 264 5.38 -3.08 -30.49
CA THR A 264 4.50 -3.78 -29.54
C THR A 264 3.37 -2.86 -29.08
N TRP A 265 3.70 -1.61 -28.74
CA TRP A 265 2.73 -0.58 -28.38
C TRP A 265 1.70 -0.34 -29.49
N GLU A 266 2.16 -0.14 -30.73
CA GLU A 266 1.30 0.08 -31.90
C GLU A 266 0.40 -1.13 -32.20
N ASN A 267 0.93 -2.35 -32.06
CA ASN A 267 0.14 -3.58 -32.24
C ASN A 267 -0.96 -3.72 -31.18
N PHE A 268 -0.66 -3.37 -29.93
CA PHE A 268 -1.67 -3.35 -28.86
C PHE A 268 -2.81 -2.39 -29.22
N LYS A 269 -2.51 -1.15 -29.65
CA LYS A 269 -3.50 -0.16 -30.07
C LYS A 269 -4.38 -0.69 -31.21
N LYS A 270 -3.77 -1.27 -32.24
CA LYS A 270 -4.49 -1.84 -33.38
C LYS A 270 -5.39 -2.99 -32.98
N SER A 271 -4.98 -3.84 -32.02
CA SER A 271 -5.79 -4.95 -31.54
C SER A 271 -7.06 -4.48 -30.82
N LYS A 272 -7.01 -3.31 -30.18
CA LYS A 272 -8.16 -2.71 -29.48
C LYS A 272 -9.10 -1.97 -30.44
N ALA A 273 -8.56 -1.25 -31.42
CA ALA A 273 -9.37 -0.58 -32.45
C ALA A 273 -10.24 -1.55 -33.28
N LYS A 274 -9.78 -2.80 -33.50
CA LYS A 274 -10.56 -3.81 -34.22
C LYS A 274 -11.77 -4.36 -33.45
N VAL A 275 -11.82 -4.20 -32.13
CA VAL A 275 -12.97 -4.64 -31.32
C VAL A 275 -14.15 -3.66 -31.47
N ASP A 276 -13.85 -2.38 -31.70
CA ASP A 276 -14.90 -1.36 -31.89
C ASP A 276 -15.59 -1.44 -33.26
N GLU A 277 -14.90 -1.93 -34.29
CA GLU A 277 -15.50 -2.09 -35.63
C GLU A 277 -16.56 -3.22 -35.72
N ASN A 278 -16.61 -4.13 -34.75
CA ASN A 278 -17.58 -5.21 -34.72
C ASN A 278 -18.85 -4.90 -33.86
N PHE A 279 -18.96 -3.68 -33.35
CA PHE A 279 -20.08 -3.20 -32.53
C PHE A 279 -20.95 -2.16 -33.24
N ILE A 280 -20.86 -2.03 -34.58
CA ILE A 280 -21.75 -1.21 -35.41
C ILE A 280 -22.69 -2.12 -36.24
#